data_94d499e063c6ecd061217e6b5f1f17dd
#
_entry.id   94d499e063c6ecd061217e6b5f1f17dd
#
_cell.length_a   1.000
_cell.length_b   1.000
_cell.length_c   1.000
_cell.angle_alpha   90.00
_cell.angle_beta   90.00
_cell.angle_gamma   90.00
#
_symmetry.space_group_name_H-M   'P 1'
#
loop_
_entity.id
_entity.type
_entity.pdbx_description
1 polymer ?
#
loop_
_entity_poly.entity_id
_entity_poly.type
_entity_poly.pdbx_seq_one_letter_code
_entity_poly.pdbx_strand_id
1 'polypeptide(L)'
;LALDKPLVGIPTVEALAYNLYDVNGLICPIMDARRKQVYTGIYRYEDHRLVTVKDQMAVGIEELLSMLNEMGETVTFLGDGVPVFKDIIADKLEVPFSFAPSHLSRQRAGAVGALGILYYKEGRTETAAEHKPDYLRVSQAERERAQRLKKESEGEKA
;
A
#
# COMPACT_ATOMS: atom_id res chain seq x y z
N LEU A 1 12.23 -18.25 -16.58
CA LEU A 1 13.47 -18.80 -17.15
C LEU A 1 13.20 -20.02 -18.02
N ALA A 2 12.74 -21.15 -17.44
CA ALA A 2 12.60 -22.42 -18.20
C ALA A 2 11.56 -22.36 -19.34
N LEU A 3 10.52 -21.55 -19.22
CA LEU A 3 9.42 -21.46 -20.19
C LEU A 3 9.40 -20.15 -20.96
N ASP A 4 10.31 -19.24 -20.65
CA ASP A 4 10.40 -17.89 -21.24
C ASP A 4 9.04 -17.15 -21.28
N LYS A 5 8.28 -17.28 -20.19
CA LYS A 5 6.98 -16.62 -20.04
C LYS A 5 7.15 -15.28 -19.33
N PRO A 6 6.41 -14.24 -19.75
CA PRO A 6 6.40 -12.97 -19.06
C PRO A 6 5.76 -13.10 -17.67
N LEU A 7 6.22 -12.27 -16.75
CA LEU A 7 5.64 -12.08 -15.43
C LEU A 7 4.88 -10.75 -15.38
N VAL A 8 3.90 -10.67 -14.48
CA VAL A 8 3.18 -9.44 -14.19
C VAL A 8 3.27 -9.22 -12.68
N GLY A 9 4.01 -8.19 -12.29
CA GLY A 9 4.10 -7.76 -10.89
C GLY A 9 2.86 -6.97 -10.49
N ILE A 10 2.14 -7.41 -9.45
CA ILE A 10 0.96 -6.71 -8.92
C ILE A 10 1.26 -6.19 -7.54
N PRO A 11 1.21 -4.87 -7.30
CA PRO A 11 1.36 -4.30 -5.97
C PRO A 11 0.28 -4.82 -5.02
N THR A 12 0.68 -5.36 -3.87
CA THR A 12 -0.24 -6.02 -2.93
C THR A 12 -1.34 -5.08 -2.44
N VAL A 13 -1.00 -3.82 -2.15
CA VAL A 13 -1.97 -2.82 -1.67
C VAL A 13 -2.94 -2.39 -2.78
N GLU A 14 -2.48 -2.33 -4.02
CA GLU A 14 -3.33 -2.02 -5.17
C GLU A 14 -4.32 -3.16 -5.44
N ALA A 15 -3.86 -4.42 -5.41
CA ALA A 15 -4.73 -5.59 -5.52
C ALA A 15 -5.77 -5.64 -4.38
N LEU A 16 -5.40 -5.18 -3.19
CA LEU A 16 -6.32 -5.07 -2.06
C LEU A 16 -7.36 -3.98 -2.32
N ALA A 17 -6.96 -2.79 -2.80
CA ALA A 17 -7.88 -1.73 -3.20
C ALA A 17 -8.86 -2.18 -4.29
N TYR A 18 -8.40 -3.01 -5.22
CA TYR A 18 -9.21 -3.54 -6.33
C TYR A 18 -10.40 -4.41 -5.88
N ASN A 19 -10.44 -4.87 -4.62
CA ASN A 19 -11.61 -5.54 -4.05
C ASN A 19 -12.86 -4.65 -4.00
N LEU A 20 -12.68 -3.33 -3.94
CA LEU A 20 -13.75 -2.34 -3.77
C LEU A 20 -14.12 -1.70 -5.10
N TYR A 21 -14.61 -2.51 -6.03
CA TYR A 21 -14.96 -2.03 -7.35
C TYR A 21 -15.95 -0.87 -7.29
N ASP A 22 -15.60 0.22 -7.97
CA ASP A 22 -16.42 1.40 -8.23
C ASP A 22 -17.00 2.12 -6.99
N VAL A 23 -16.28 1.99 -5.85
CA VAL A 23 -16.62 2.73 -4.63
C VAL A 23 -16.33 4.21 -4.81
N ASN A 24 -17.26 5.07 -4.38
CA ASN A 24 -17.06 6.51 -4.38
C ASN A 24 -16.04 6.97 -3.33
N GLY A 25 -15.25 7.99 -3.68
CA GLY A 25 -14.22 8.57 -2.80
C GLY A 25 -12.91 7.79 -2.84
N LEU A 26 -12.11 7.98 -1.82
CA LEU A 26 -10.79 7.37 -1.70
C LEU A 26 -10.89 5.94 -1.15
N ILE A 27 -10.07 5.06 -1.68
CA ILE A 27 -9.84 3.71 -1.19
C ILE A 27 -8.45 3.68 -0.58
N CYS A 28 -8.36 3.38 0.71
CA CYS A 28 -7.12 3.35 1.45
C CYS A 28 -6.88 1.96 2.07
N PRO A 29 -6.25 1.03 1.35
CA PRO A 29 -5.82 -0.24 1.93
C PRO A 29 -4.74 0.02 2.97
N ILE A 30 -4.83 -0.60 4.14
CA ILE A 30 -3.82 -0.54 5.19
C ILE A 30 -3.43 -1.94 5.63
N MET A 31 -2.12 -2.24 5.57
CA MET A 31 -1.54 -3.47 6.07
C MET A 31 -0.60 -3.13 7.23
N ASP A 32 -0.71 -3.87 8.36
CA ASP A 32 0.12 -3.60 9.53
C ASP A 32 1.61 -3.84 9.25
N ALA A 33 2.40 -2.77 9.23
CA ALA A 33 3.85 -2.81 9.06
C ALA A 33 4.60 -2.80 10.39
N ARG A 34 3.89 -3.00 11.53
CA ARG A 34 4.39 -2.88 12.90
C ARG A 34 4.83 -1.46 13.28
N ARG A 35 5.07 -1.22 14.58
CA ARG A 35 5.57 0.05 15.11
C ARG A 35 4.73 1.27 14.70
N LYS A 36 3.41 1.14 14.72
CA LYS A 36 2.45 2.18 14.30
C LYS A 36 2.65 2.64 12.84
N GLN A 37 3.20 1.79 11.99
CA GLN A 37 3.32 2.02 10.55
C GLN A 37 2.40 1.08 9.78
N VAL A 38 2.03 1.52 8.57
CA VAL A 38 1.24 0.75 7.62
C VAL A 38 1.94 0.71 6.26
N TYR A 39 1.79 -0.41 5.55
CA TYR A 39 1.93 -0.40 4.09
C TYR A 39 0.59 0.01 3.50
N THR A 40 0.58 1.00 2.65
CA THR A 40 -0.62 1.62 2.10
C THR A 40 -0.34 2.21 0.71
N GLY A 41 -1.37 2.64 0.06
CA GLY A 41 -1.45 3.52 -1.09
C GLY A 41 -2.84 4.14 -1.07
N ILE A 42 -3.08 5.17 -1.86
CA ILE A 42 -4.37 5.83 -1.94
C ILE A 42 -4.86 5.72 -3.38
N TYR A 43 -6.07 5.22 -3.54
CA TYR A 43 -6.67 4.90 -4.83
C TYR A 43 -8.07 5.50 -4.91
N ARG A 44 -8.59 5.63 -6.14
CA ARG A 44 -10.00 5.90 -6.41
C ARG A 44 -10.43 5.23 -7.71
N TYR A 45 -11.71 5.14 -7.93
CA TYR A 45 -12.24 4.79 -9.25
C TYR A 45 -12.58 6.06 -10.04
N GLU A 46 -12.13 6.10 -11.29
CA GLU A 46 -12.48 7.11 -12.29
C GLU A 46 -12.89 6.37 -13.57
N ASP A 47 -14.09 6.62 -14.10
CA ASP A 47 -14.63 5.93 -15.27
C ASP A 47 -14.48 4.40 -15.19
N HIS A 48 -14.84 3.81 -14.04
CA HIS A 48 -14.75 2.38 -13.75
C HIS A 48 -13.32 1.79 -13.76
N ARG A 49 -12.30 2.63 -13.69
CA ARG A 49 -10.88 2.23 -13.61
C ARG A 49 -10.30 2.62 -12.27
N LEU A 50 -9.54 1.71 -11.68
CA LEU A 50 -8.77 2.02 -10.48
C LEU A 50 -7.60 2.94 -10.85
N VAL A 51 -7.55 4.11 -10.25
CA VAL A 51 -6.50 5.12 -10.44
C VAL A 51 -5.70 5.26 -9.15
N THR A 52 -4.39 5.33 -9.27
CA THR A 52 -3.49 5.60 -8.15
C THR A 52 -3.45 7.10 -7.89
N VAL A 53 -3.93 7.52 -6.72
CA VAL A 53 -3.85 8.90 -6.22
C VAL A 53 -2.52 9.11 -5.51
N LYS A 54 -2.08 8.12 -4.73
CA LYS A 54 -0.79 8.08 -4.06
C LYS A 54 -0.21 6.67 -4.17
N ASP A 55 1.04 6.60 -4.65
CA ASP A 55 1.75 5.33 -4.80
C ASP A 55 1.90 4.58 -3.48
N GLN A 56 2.18 3.28 -3.59
CA GLN A 56 2.42 2.45 -2.42
C GLN A 56 3.59 2.98 -1.58
N MET A 57 3.41 2.97 -0.26
CA MET A 57 4.37 3.50 0.70
C MET A 57 4.30 2.76 2.04
N ALA A 58 5.37 2.92 2.84
CA ALA A 58 5.39 2.58 4.26
C ALA A 58 5.42 3.87 5.08
N VAL A 59 4.37 4.14 5.85
CA VAL A 59 4.17 5.43 6.53
C VAL A 59 3.60 5.23 7.93
N GLY A 60 3.79 6.20 8.83
CA GLY A 60 3.13 6.24 10.12
C GLY A 60 1.62 6.40 9.97
N ILE A 61 0.83 5.69 10.80
CA ILE A 61 -0.64 5.80 10.71
C ILE A 61 -1.11 7.25 10.89
N GLU A 62 -0.53 8.00 11.81
CA GLU A 62 -0.94 9.40 12.06
C GLU A 62 -0.61 10.31 10.87
N GLU A 63 0.53 10.11 10.22
CA GLU A 63 0.91 10.82 9.01
C GLU A 63 -0.04 10.50 7.84
N LEU A 64 -0.44 9.23 7.69
CA LEU A 64 -1.45 8.84 6.71
C LEU A 64 -2.78 9.56 6.96
N LEU A 65 -3.25 9.61 8.22
CA LEU A 65 -4.50 10.29 8.56
C LEU A 65 -4.45 11.79 8.28
N SER A 66 -3.30 12.45 8.55
CA SER A 66 -3.09 13.85 8.18
C SER A 66 -3.19 14.07 6.68
N MET A 67 -2.56 13.23 5.87
CA MET A 67 -2.67 13.31 4.40
C MET A 67 -4.13 13.14 3.92
N LEU A 68 -4.89 12.22 4.51
CA LEU A 68 -6.29 11.99 4.15
C LEU A 68 -7.19 13.16 4.56
N ASN A 69 -6.94 13.79 5.72
CA ASN A 69 -7.64 15.00 6.15
C ASN A 69 -7.37 16.18 5.21
N GLU A 70 -6.12 16.35 4.75
CA GLU A 70 -5.75 17.37 3.77
C GLU A 70 -6.44 17.17 2.41
N MET A 71 -6.67 15.89 2.01
CA MET A 71 -7.40 15.58 0.77
C MET A 71 -8.89 15.93 0.86
N GLY A 72 -9.49 15.89 2.05
CA GLY A 72 -10.85 16.33 2.29
C GLY A 72 -11.95 15.46 1.69
N GLU A 73 -11.64 14.23 1.30
CA GLU A 73 -12.56 13.31 0.63
C GLU A 73 -12.98 12.15 1.55
N THR A 74 -14.15 11.58 1.27
CA THR A 74 -14.60 10.35 1.95
C THR A 74 -13.62 9.20 1.70
N VAL A 75 -13.30 8.41 2.74
CA VAL A 75 -12.33 7.31 2.67
C VAL A 75 -12.96 5.98 3.05
N THR A 76 -12.69 4.94 2.26
CA THR A 76 -13.00 3.55 2.63
C THR A 76 -11.71 2.80 2.93
N PHE A 77 -11.57 2.32 4.17
CA PHE A 77 -10.43 1.53 4.61
C PHE A 77 -10.68 0.03 4.48
N LEU A 78 -9.62 -0.71 4.16
CA LEU A 78 -9.62 -2.17 4.15
C LEU A 78 -8.22 -2.69 4.47
N GLY A 79 -8.10 -3.99 4.72
CA GLY A 79 -6.82 -4.62 5.02
C GLY A 79 -6.70 -5.11 6.46
N ASP A 80 -5.63 -5.82 6.74
CA ASP A 80 -5.36 -6.40 8.06
C ASP A 80 -4.90 -5.35 9.10
N GLY A 81 -4.55 -4.15 8.66
CA GLY A 81 -4.30 -3.01 9.54
C GLY A 81 -5.57 -2.42 10.14
N VAL A 82 -6.77 -2.63 9.53
CA VAL A 82 -8.02 -2.04 10.05
C VAL A 82 -8.31 -2.44 11.49
N PRO A 83 -8.29 -3.71 11.89
CA PRO A 83 -8.52 -4.09 13.29
C PRO A 83 -7.51 -3.49 14.28
N VAL A 84 -6.29 -3.21 13.83
CA VAL A 84 -5.20 -2.66 14.65
C VAL A 84 -5.38 -1.16 14.85
N PHE A 85 -5.83 -0.45 13.81
CA PHE A 85 -5.82 1.01 13.77
C PHE A 85 -7.20 1.67 13.78
N LYS A 86 -8.31 0.90 13.83
CA LYS A 86 -9.67 1.42 13.75
C LYS A 86 -9.96 2.51 14.80
N ASP A 87 -9.44 2.36 16.01
CA ASP A 87 -9.72 3.30 17.11
C ASP A 87 -8.98 4.63 16.89
N ILE A 88 -7.73 4.59 16.42
CA ILE A 88 -6.98 5.81 16.10
C ILE A 88 -7.50 6.49 14.81
N ILE A 89 -8.02 5.71 13.85
CA ILE A 89 -8.71 6.26 12.67
C ILE A 89 -9.95 7.03 13.12
N ALA A 90 -10.78 6.44 13.98
CA ALA A 90 -12.00 7.06 14.48
C ALA A 90 -11.74 8.30 15.34
N ASP A 91 -10.59 8.35 16.03
CA ASP A 91 -10.20 9.48 16.90
C ASP A 91 -9.62 10.66 16.10
N LYS A 92 -8.85 10.39 15.04
CA LYS A 92 -8.01 11.40 14.37
C LYS A 92 -8.42 11.76 12.95
N LEU A 93 -9.27 10.95 12.31
CA LEU A 93 -9.73 11.24 10.96
C LEU A 93 -10.92 12.19 11.00
N GLU A 94 -10.82 13.33 10.33
CA GLU A 94 -11.82 14.39 10.31
C GLU A 94 -12.79 14.27 9.13
N VAL A 95 -12.39 13.56 8.05
CA VAL A 95 -13.24 13.35 6.89
C VAL A 95 -14.18 12.14 7.10
N PRO A 96 -15.31 12.07 6.39
CA PRO A 96 -16.18 10.90 6.46
C PRO A 96 -15.44 9.62 6.04
N PHE A 97 -15.64 8.55 6.78
CA PHE A 97 -14.97 7.28 6.47
C PHE A 97 -15.86 6.06 6.72
N SER A 98 -15.46 4.95 6.14
CA SER A 98 -16.05 3.64 6.35
C SER A 98 -14.99 2.54 6.33
N PHE A 99 -15.37 1.36 6.83
CA PHE A 99 -14.56 0.15 6.72
C PHE A 99 -15.23 -0.83 5.77
N ALA A 100 -14.45 -1.42 4.88
CA ALA A 100 -14.95 -2.46 3.99
C ALA A 100 -15.49 -3.66 4.78
N PRO A 101 -16.54 -4.32 4.28
CA PRO A 101 -17.04 -5.54 4.90
C PRO A 101 -15.95 -6.63 4.92
N SER A 102 -16.01 -7.50 5.94
CA SER A 102 -14.94 -8.48 6.23
C SER A 102 -14.53 -9.35 5.05
N HIS A 103 -15.48 -9.72 4.18
CA HIS A 103 -15.22 -10.55 3.01
C HIS A 103 -14.49 -9.82 1.88
N LEU A 104 -14.40 -8.48 1.91
CA LEU A 104 -13.66 -7.64 0.96
C LEU A 104 -12.37 -7.06 1.57
N SER A 105 -12.19 -7.21 2.87
CA SER A 105 -11.10 -6.59 3.63
C SER A 105 -9.80 -7.39 3.66
N ARG A 106 -9.66 -8.43 2.83
CA ARG A 106 -8.46 -9.27 2.75
C ARG A 106 -8.03 -9.48 1.29
N GLN A 107 -6.76 -9.82 1.11
CA GLN A 107 -6.22 -10.16 -0.21
C GLN A 107 -7.03 -11.30 -0.84
N ARG A 108 -7.34 -11.15 -2.10
CA ARG A 108 -8.12 -12.12 -2.88
C ARG A 108 -7.39 -12.46 -4.18
N ALA A 109 -7.17 -13.73 -4.42
CA ALA A 109 -6.52 -14.20 -5.64
C ALA A 109 -7.26 -13.74 -6.91
N GLY A 110 -8.61 -13.65 -6.85
CA GLY A 110 -9.42 -13.14 -7.95
C GLY A 110 -9.12 -11.68 -8.30
N ALA A 111 -8.89 -10.82 -7.30
CA ALA A 111 -8.52 -9.42 -7.53
C ALA A 111 -7.12 -9.32 -8.16
N VAL A 112 -6.15 -10.08 -7.63
CA VAL A 112 -4.79 -10.16 -8.20
C VAL A 112 -4.84 -10.64 -9.65
N GLY A 113 -5.59 -11.72 -9.94
CA GLY A 113 -5.71 -12.27 -11.29
C GLY A 113 -6.38 -11.32 -12.27
N ALA A 114 -7.47 -10.65 -11.86
CA ALA A 114 -8.18 -9.68 -12.69
C ALA A 114 -7.29 -8.46 -13.02
N LEU A 115 -6.62 -7.90 -12.01
CA LEU A 115 -5.69 -6.79 -12.20
C LEU A 115 -4.48 -7.22 -13.04
N GLY A 116 -3.97 -8.44 -12.84
CA GLY A 116 -2.90 -9.02 -13.65
C GLY A 116 -3.26 -9.15 -15.13
N ILE A 117 -4.50 -9.52 -15.46
CA ILE A 117 -4.99 -9.57 -16.85
C ILE A 117 -5.02 -8.16 -17.46
N LEU A 118 -5.43 -7.15 -16.71
CA LEU A 118 -5.41 -5.76 -17.18
C LEU A 118 -3.98 -5.31 -17.47
N TYR A 119 -3.06 -5.52 -16.54
CA TYR A 119 -1.65 -5.16 -16.70
C TYR A 119 -0.99 -5.88 -17.87
N TYR A 120 -1.29 -7.17 -18.03
CA TYR A 120 -0.80 -7.93 -19.17
C TYR A 120 -1.27 -7.32 -20.51
N LYS A 121 -2.56 -6.95 -20.61
CA LYS A 121 -3.12 -6.31 -21.80
C LYS A 121 -2.53 -4.93 -22.08
N GLU A 122 -2.12 -4.21 -21.05
CA GLU A 122 -1.44 -2.92 -21.12
C GLU A 122 0.07 -3.05 -21.43
N GLY A 123 0.59 -4.28 -21.58
CA GLY A 123 2.01 -4.54 -21.83
C GLY A 123 2.91 -4.36 -20.59
N ARG A 124 2.33 -4.25 -19.40
CA ARG A 124 3.06 -4.14 -18.13
C ARG A 124 3.56 -5.52 -17.70
N THR A 125 4.59 -5.98 -18.39
CA THR A 125 5.19 -7.31 -18.18
C THR A 125 6.70 -7.15 -18.01
N GLU A 126 7.30 -8.11 -17.32
CA GLU A 126 8.74 -8.21 -17.09
C GLU A 126 9.21 -9.65 -17.27
N THR A 127 10.49 -9.84 -17.48
CA THR A 127 11.08 -11.18 -17.51
C THR A 127 11.36 -11.69 -16.11
N ALA A 128 11.51 -13.00 -15.94
CA ALA A 128 11.90 -13.60 -14.67
C ALA A 128 13.30 -13.14 -14.17
N ALA A 129 14.14 -12.63 -15.06
CA ALA A 129 15.45 -12.09 -14.71
C ALA A 129 15.38 -10.65 -14.18
N GLU A 130 14.41 -9.88 -14.65
CA GLU A 130 14.20 -8.47 -14.26
C GLU A 130 13.36 -8.37 -12.98
N HIS A 131 12.49 -9.36 -12.76
CA HIS A 131 11.57 -9.35 -11.61
C HIS A 131 12.31 -9.33 -10.28
N LYS A 132 11.95 -8.38 -9.43
CA LYS A 132 12.44 -8.27 -8.06
C LYS A 132 11.35 -7.71 -7.14
N PRO A 133 11.34 -8.08 -5.85
CA PRO A 133 10.43 -7.50 -4.89
C PRO A 133 10.67 -6.00 -4.73
N ASP A 134 9.59 -5.24 -4.60
CA ASP A 134 9.66 -3.83 -4.21
C ASP A 134 9.61 -3.72 -2.69
N TYR A 135 10.77 -3.43 -2.08
CA TYR A 135 10.90 -3.27 -0.64
C TYR A 135 10.62 -1.82 -0.22
N LEU A 136 9.36 -1.50 0.06
CA LEU A 136 8.92 -0.18 0.52
C LEU A 136 9.55 0.25 1.85
N ARG A 137 10.17 -0.67 2.56
CA ARG A 137 10.82 -0.42 3.84
C ARG A 137 12.19 -1.06 3.87
N VAL A 138 13.20 -0.26 4.20
CA VAL A 138 14.56 -0.73 4.46
C VAL A 138 14.54 -1.73 5.62
N SER A 139 15.23 -2.85 5.48
CA SER A 139 15.33 -3.88 6.52
C SER A 139 15.82 -3.30 7.86
N GLN A 140 15.49 -3.97 8.97
CA GLN A 140 15.97 -3.53 10.28
C GLN A 140 17.49 -3.54 10.35
N ALA A 141 18.15 -4.55 9.77
CA ALA A 141 19.60 -4.68 9.74
C ALA A 141 20.27 -3.53 8.97
N GLU A 142 19.69 -3.12 7.83
CA GLU A 142 20.22 -1.99 7.06
C GLU A 142 20.05 -0.66 7.80
N ARG A 143 18.91 -0.47 8.49
CA ARG A 143 18.70 0.73 9.33
C ARG A 143 19.66 0.79 10.50
N GLU A 144 19.89 -0.31 11.21
CA GLU A 144 20.84 -0.40 12.31
C GLU A 144 22.28 -0.16 11.81
N ARG A 145 22.61 -0.70 10.64
CA ARG A 145 23.91 -0.45 9.99
C ARG A 145 24.08 1.03 9.63
N ALA A 146 23.07 1.66 9.03
CA ALA A 146 23.10 3.07 8.70
C ALA A 146 23.22 3.96 9.95
N GLN A 147 22.53 3.61 11.05
CA GLN A 147 22.65 4.32 12.33
C GLN A 147 24.03 4.17 12.97
N ARG A 148 24.66 2.98 12.89
CA ARG A 148 26.04 2.76 13.37
C ARG A 148 27.02 3.61 12.60
N LEU A 149 26.98 3.55 11.25
CA LEU A 149 27.86 4.34 10.38
C LEU A 149 27.71 5.85 10.64
N LYS A 150 26.48 6.33 10.89
CA LYS A 150 26.25 7.73 11.22
C LYS A 150 26.90 8.11 12.57
N LYS A 151 26.75 7.29 13.59
CA LYS A 151 27.39 7.50 14.91
C LYS A 151 28.91 7.47 14.84
N GLU A 152 29.49 6.55 14.06
CA GLU A 152 30.91 6.46 13.85
C GLU A 152 31.45 7.72 13.16
N SER A 153 30.75 8.23 12.13
CA SER A 153 31.15 9.45 11.42
C SER A 153 30.97 10.74 12.25
N GLU A 154 30.08 10.75 13.22
CA GLU A 154 29.89 11.87 14.16
C GLU A 154 30.91 11.82 15.31
N GLY A 155 31.31 10.62 15.72
CA GLY A 155 32.37 10.42 16.76
C GLY A 155 33.78 10.69 16.30
N GLU A 156 34.11 10.61 15.00
CA GLU A 156 35.41 10.99 14.42
C GLU A 156 35.60 12.50 14.22
N LYS A 157 34.52 13.29 14.38
CA LYS A 157 34.54 14.76 14.21
C LYS A 157 34.57 15.53 15.54
N ALA A 158 34.62 14.82 16.67
CA ALA A 158 34.70 15.38 18.03
C ALA A 158 36.07 15.12 18.65
#